data_3dbf795f3251bd31469343931533c840
#
_entry.id   3dbf795f3251bd31469343931533c840
#
_cell.length_a   1.000
_cell.length_b   1.000
_cell.length_c   1.000
_cell.angle_alpha   90.00
_cell.angle_beta   90.00
_cell.angle_gamma   90.00
#
_symmetry.space_group_name_H-M   'P 1'
#
loop_
_entity.id
_entity.type
_entity.pdbx_description
1 polymer ?
#
loop_
_entity_poly.entity_id
_entity_poly.type
_entity_poly.pdbx_seq_one_letter_code
_entity_poly.pdbx_strand_id
1 'polypeptide(L)'
;SDKEVVAKAVTEAAVKDAGYESLDAAAAEKVAFVFMGHGTSHTAKVSYSQMQTTMQTLGYDNVFIGTVEGEPEDTACEAVIEKIKEAGYTKVVLRPLMVVAGDHANNDMAGDDDDSWKSMFNASGAFESVDCQIAGLGGIEAIQQIYVDHTKAAMEELGDTAVLSTVSVDATELADGTYSAKFNTDSSMFAVNEANDGRGVLTVKDGKMTIHISLASQKIENL
;
A
#
# COMPACT_ATOMS: atom_id res chain seq x y z
N SER A 1 16.88 3.74 -5.56
CA SER A 1 15.76 2.83 -5.95
C SER A 1 14.55 3.15 -5.10
N ASP A 2 13.35 2.77 -5.56
CA ASP A 2 12.11 3.01 -4.81
C ASP A 2 12.14 2.36 -3.43
N LYS A 3 12.71 1.16 -3.31
CA LYS A 3 12.88 0.50 -2.00
C LYS A 3 13.68 1.35 -1.01
N GLU A 4 14.71 2.04 -1.48
CA GLU A 4 15.49 2.93 -0.63
C GLU A 4 14.71 4.18 -0.21
N VAL A 5 13.93 4.75 -1.12
CA VAL A 5 13.05 5.90 -0.82
C VAL A 5 11.98 5.49 0.20
N VAL A 6 11.33 4.34 -0.02
CA VAL A 6 10.33 3.80 0.91
C VAL A 6 10.94 3.49 2.27
N ALA A 7 12.12 2.83 2.30
CA ALA A 7 12.81 2.50 3.55
C ALA A 7 13.10 3.75 4.39
N LYS A 8 13.65 4.80 3.78
CA LYS A 8 13.92 6.07 4.45
C LYS A 8 12.64 6.74 4.93
N ALA A 9 11.67 6.89 4.04
CA ALA A 9 10.45 7.63 4.32
C ALA A 9 9.59 6.99 5.41
N VAL A 10 9.41 5.66 5.40
CA VAL A 10 8.63 4.96 6.43
C VAL A 10 9.35 4.97 7.77
N THR A 11 10.68 4.83 7.77
CA THR A 11 11.48 4.87 9.01
C THR A 11 11.45 6.26 9.63
N GLU A 12 11.66 7.32 8.86
CA GLU A 12 11.57 8.70 9.35
C GLU A 12 10.18 9.00 9.93
N ALA A 13 9.11 8.58 9.23
CA ALA A 13 7.75 8.75 9.72
C ALA A 13 7.52 8.00 11.04
N ALA A 14 7.96 6.74 11.14
CA ALA A 14 7.80 5.92 12.34
C ALA A 14 8.56 6.49 13.54
N VAL A 15 9.80 6.94 13.33
CA VAL A 15 10.65 7.56 14.37
C VAL A 15 10.01 8.85 14.88
N LYS A 16 9.54 9.71 13.98
CA LYS A 16 8.85 10.95 14.32
C LYS A 16 7.58 10.70 15.12
N ASP A 17 6.74 9.77 14.66
CA ASP A 17 5.46 9.44 15.30
C ASP A 17 5.67 8.79 16.67
N ALA A 18 6.80 8.11 16.88
CA ALA A 18 7.22 7.57 18.18
C ALA A 18 7.85 8.64 19.11
N GLY A 19 8.05 9.87 18.65
CA GLY A 19 8.56 10.99 19.44
C GLY A 19 10.09 11.04 19.59
N TYR A 20 10.83 10.31 18.74
CA TYR A 20 12.29 10.33 18.73
C TYR A 20 12.85 11.33 17.72
N GLU A 21 13.99 11.93 18.03
CA GLU A 21 14.69 12.87 17.14
C GLU A 21 15.39 12.16 15.97
N SER A 22 15.79 10.90 16.17
CA SER A 22 16.45 10.07 15.16
C SER A 22 16.28 8.59 15.44
N LEU A 23 16.56 7.76 14.45
CA LEU A 23 16.58 6.30 14.59
C LEU A 23 17.65 5.85 15.61
N ASP A 24 18.81 6.51 15.62
CA ASP A 24 19.90 6.24 16.58
C ASP A 24 19.48 6.58 18.00
N ALA A 25 18.74 7.69 18.22
CA ALA A 25 18.20 8.05 19.50
C ALA A 25 17.22 6.98 20.03
N ALA A 26 16.35 6.47 19.16
CA ALA A 26 15.45 5.36 19.50
C ALA A 26 16.23 4.07 19.81
N ALA A 27 17.25 3.74 19.03
CA ALA A 27 18.12 2.57 19.25
C ALA A 27 18.86 2.65 20.62
N ALA A 28 19.33 3.84 20.99
CA ALA A 28 19.97 4.07 22.29
C ALA A 28 19.03 3.81 23.47
N GLU A 29 17.72 4.01 23.27
CA GLU A 29 16.66 3.68 24.23
C GLU A 29 16.09 2.27 24.07
N LYS A 30 16.77 1.41 23.31
CA LYS A 30 16.40 0.01 23.06
C LYS A 30 15.06 -0.17 22.32
N VAL A 31 14.72 0.75 21.42
CA VAL A 31 13.51 0.68 20.60
C VAL A 31 13.80 0.04 19.25
N ALA A 32 13.05 -0.99 18.91
CA ALA A 32 12.98 -1.59 17.59
C ALA A 32 11.72 -1.13 16.86
N PHE A 33 11.83 -0.87 15.56
CA PHE A 33 10.70 -0.64 14.67
C PHE A 33 10.44 -1.87 13.83
N VAL A 34 9.19 -2.31 13.79
CA VAL A 34 8.76 -3.45 12.99
C VAL A 34 7.79 -2.97 11.92
N PHE A 35 8.16 -3.16 10.66
CA PHE A 35 7.28 -2.85 9.55
C PHE A 35 6.62 -4.13 9.03
N MET A 36 5.31 -4.23 9.25
CA MET A 36 4.50 -5.41 8.95
C MET A 36 3.85 -5.27 7.57
N GLY A 37 4.33 -6.04 6.59
CA GLY A 37 3.70 -6.21 5.29
C GLY A 37 2.64 -7.30 5.30
N HIS A 38 1.95 -7.49 4.17
CA HIS A 38 0.95 -8.55 4.02
C HIS A 38 1.60 -9.95 4.00
N GLY A 39 2.61 -10.11 3.18
CA GLY A 39 3.18 -11.42 2.86
C GLY A 39 2.55 -12.03 1.59
N THR A 40 3.17 -13.01 1.02
CA THR A 40 2.63 -13.77 -0.12
C THR A 40 3.42 -15.04 -0.37
N SER A 41 2.74 -16.11 -0.76
CA SER A 41 3.37 -17.35 -1.24
C SER A 41 3.95 -17.22 -2.67
N HIS A 42 3.61 -16.15 -3.39
CA HIS A 42 4.15 -15.85 -4.71
C HIS A 42 5.66 -15.55 -4.65
N THR A 43 6.38 -15.77 -5.75
CA THR A 43 7.83 -15.47 -5.85
C THR A 43 8.19 -14.02 -5.53
N ALA A 44 7.23 -13.10 -5.63
CA ALA A 44 7.39 -11.69 -5.23
C ALA A 44 7.69 -11.50 -3.73
N LYS A 45 7.52 -12.54 -2.89
CA LYS A 45 7.88 -12.51 -1.46
C LYS A 45 9.33 -12.09 -1.19
N VAL A 46 10.22 -12.28 -2.17
CA VAL A 46 11.61 -11.79 -2.09
C VAL A 46 11.70 -10.27 -1.87
N SER A 47 10.67 -9.52 -2.18
CA SER A 47 10.63 -8.07 -1.96
C SER A 47 10.75 -7.70 -0.48
N TYR A 48 10.27 -8.54 0.43
CA TYR A 48 10.39 -8.33 1.88
C TYR A 48 11.83 -8.54 2.35
N SER A 49 12.49 -9.62 1.90
CA SER A 49 13.91 -9.86 2.20
C SER A 49 14.80 -8.76 1.60
N GLN A 50 14.48 -8.27 0.40
CA GLN A 50 15.17 -7.15 -0.22
C GLN A 50 14.96 -5.84 0.58
N MET A 51 13.77 -5.61 1.13
CA MET A 51 13.51 -4.46 1.98
C MET A 51 14.34 -4.54 3.28
N GLN A 52 14.39 -5.70 3.92
CA GLN A 52 15.25 -5.91 5.10
C GLN A 52 16.73 -5.66 4.77
N THR A 53 17.21 -6.16 3.63
CA THR A 53 18.59 -5.88 3.16
C THR A 53 18.80 -4.39 2.91
N THR A 54 17.81 -3.70 2.37
CA THR A 54 17.88 -2.24 2.16
C THR A 54 18.00 -1.50 3.49
N MET A 55 17.20 -1.88 4.50
CA MET A 55 17.30 -1.30 5.85
C MET A 55 18.70 -1.50 6.45
N GLN A 56 19.24 -2.71 6.37
CA GLN A 56 20.60 -3.02 6.84
C GLN A 56 21.69 -2.22 6.09
N THR A 57 21.55 -2.09 4.78
CA THR A 57 22.49 -1.31 3.95
C THR A 57 22.50 0.19 4.32
N LEU A 58 21.35 0.69 4.79
CA LEU A 58 21.19 2.06 5.30
C LEU A 58 21.72 2.22 6.74
N GLY A 59 22.15 1.14 7.40
CA GLY A 59 22.56 1.15 8.80
C GLY A 59 21.40 1.20 9.80
N TYR A 60 20.21 0.77 9.38
CA TYR A 60 19.00 0.76 10.21
C TYR A 60 18.90 -0.54 10.99
N ASP A 61 19.81 -0.74 11.95
CA ASP A 61 19.99 -2.01 12.66
C ASP A 61 18.83 -2.34 13.63
N ASN A 62 18.05 -1.34 14.02
CA ASN A 62 16.86 -1.50 14.86
C ASN A 62 15.54 -1.50 14.07
N VAL A 63 15.60 -1.81 12.76
CA VAL A 63 14.42 -1.94 11.89
C VAL A 63 14.29 -3.36 11.37
N PHE A 64 13.10 -3.95 11.55
CA PHE A 64 12.78 -5.32 11.20
C PHE A 64 11.57 -5.37 10.27
N ILE A 65 11.61 -6.26 9.29
CA ILE A 65 10.51 -6.51 8.37
C ILE A 65 9.80 -7.79 8.79
N GLY A 66 8.48 -7.71 8.91
CA GLY A 66 7.61 -8.85 9.14
C GLY A 66 6.45 -8.90 8.17
N THR A 67 5.69 -9.98 8.16
CA THR A 67 4.51 -10.15 7.31
C THR A 67 3.38 -10.88 8.04
N VAL A 68 2.14 -10.47 7.80
CA VAL A 68 0.93 -11.10 8.38
C VAL A 68 0.88 -12.58 8.03
N GLU A 69 1.11 -12.91 6.75
CA GLU A 69 1.03 -14.29 6.25
C GLU A 69 2.24 -15.16 6.65
N GLY A 70 3.27 -14.60 7.29
CA GLY A 70 4.50 -15.33 7.59
C GLY A 70 5.25 -15.81 6.35
N GLU A 71 5.13 -15.08 5.24
CA GLU A 71 5.76 -15.41 3.96
C GLU A 71 6.57 -14.22 3.40
N PRO A 72 7.91 -14.34 3.36
CA PRO A 72 8.74 -15.53 3.65
C PRO A 72 8.75 -15.91 5.15
N GLU A 73 9.01 -17.18 5.46
CA GLU A 73 8.89 -17.77 6.80
C GLU A 73 9.65 -17.01 7.90
N ASP A 74 10.79 -16.44 7.55
CA ASP A 74 11.60 -15.63 8.49
C ASP A 74 11.01 -14.25 8.81
N THR A 75 9.86 -13.90 8.23
CA THR A 75 9.08 -12.68 8.51
C THR A 75 7.83 -12.95 9.34
N ALA A 76 7.58 -14.19 9.77
CA ALA A 76 6.51 -14.52 10.69
C ALA A 76 6.70 -13.83 12.05
N CYS A 77 5.61 -13.57 12.76
CA CYS A 77 5.61 -12.83 14.02
C CYS A 77 6.62 -13.39 15.02
N GLU A 78 6.60 -14.71 15.25
CA GLU A 78 7.50 -15.39 16.17
C GLU A 78 8.97 -15.26 15.77
N ALA A 79 9.26 -15.37 14.47
CA ALA A 79 10.61 -15.19 13.96
C ALA A 79 11.13 -13.76 14.16
N VAL A 80 10.26 -12.76 13.98
CA VAL A 80 10.59 -11.35 14.22
C VAL A 80 10.81 -11.08 15.70
N ILE A 81 9.99 -11.63 16.58
CA ILE A 81 10.16 -11.54 18.05
C ILE A 81 11.56 -12.05 18.44
N GLU A 82 11.95 -13.23 17.97
CA GLU A 82 13.26 -13.79 18.31
C GLU A 82 14.41 -12.94 17.75
N LYS A 83 14.33 -12.45 16.53
CA LYS A 83 15.35 -11.54 15.96
C LYS A 83 15.54 -10.28 16.80
N ILE A 84 14.46 -9.67 17.30
CA ILE A 84 14.52 -8.46 18.11
C ILE A 84 15.12 -8.75 19.48
N LYS A 85 14.75 -9.88 20.11
CA LYS A 85 15.34 -10.34 21.37
C LYS A 85 16.83 -10.56 21.25
N GLU A 86 17.28 -11.28 20.22
CA GLU A 86 18.69 -11.54 19.94
C GLU A 86 19.47 -10.23 19.71
N ALA A 87 18.85 -9.23 19.05
CA ALA A 87 19.44 -7.92 18.86
C ALA A 87 19.46 -7.04 20.14
N GLY A 88 18.78 -7.47 21.21
CA GLY A 88 18.82 -6.83 22.52
C GLY A 88 17.96 -5.58 22.68
N TYR A 89 16.92 -5.43 21.83
CA TYR A 89 15.92 -4.38 21.99
C TYR A 89 14.82 -4.82 22.97
N THR A 90 14.30 -3.88 23.76
CA THR A 90 13.30 -4.14 24.81
C THR A 90 11.99 -3.39 24.62
N LYS A 91 11.94 -2.46 23.68
CA LYS A 91 10.73 -1.72 23.32
C LYS A 91 10.47 -1.89 21.81
N VAL A 92 9.21 -1.99 21.43
CA VAL A 92 8.82 -2.25 20.04
C VAL A 92 7.75 -1.30 19.57
N VAL A 93 7.91 -0.80 18.37
CA VAL A 93 6.90 -0.03 17.64
C VAL A 93 6.51 -0.81 16.39
N LEU A 94 5.26 -1.23 16.31
CA LEU A 94 4.67 -1.92 15.16
C LEU A 94 4.01 -0.90 14.22
N ARG A 95 4.28 -1.00 12.92
CA ARG A 95 3.67 -0.14 11.89
C ARG A 95 3.43 -0.93 10.61
N PRO A 96 2.30 -0.74 9.90
CA PRO A 96 2.07 -1.45 8.65
C PRO A 96 3.02 -0.99 7.53
N LEU A 97 3.54 -1.96 6.77
CA LEU A 97 4.24 -1.75 5.50
C LEU A 97 3.26 -2.00 4.34
N MET A 98 2.14 -1.30 4.38
CA MET A 98 1.04 -1.39 3.44
C MET A 98 0.56 0.01 3.07
N VAL A 99 0.08 0.17 1.84
CA VAL A 99 -0.38 1.49 1.35
C VAL A 99 -1.51 2.04 2.21
N VAL A 100 -2.43 1.17 2.61
CA VAL A 100 -3.57 1.49 3.48
C VAL A 100 -3.42 0.74 4.80
N ALA A 101 -3.60 1.43 5.91
CA ALA A 101 -3.72 0.82 7.24
C ALA A 101 -5.18 0.35 7.44
N GLY A 102 -5.52 -0.76 6.80
CA GLY A 102 -6.86 -1.37 6.80
C GLY A 102 -7.03 -2.43 7.89
N ASP A 103 -7.72 -3.51 7.54
CA ASP A 103 -8.08 -4.60 8.44
C ASP A 103 -6.85 -5.24 9.11
N HIS A 104 -5.83 -5.60 8.33
CA HIS A 104 -4.59 -6.17 8.86
C HIS A 104 -3.87 -5.27 9.88
N ALA A 105 -3.89 -3.95 9.69
CA ALA A 105 -3.27 -3.04 10.64
C ALA A 105 -4.08 -2.89 11.94
N ASN A 106 -5.40 -2.93 11.84
CA ASN A 106 -6.30 -2.75 12.98
C ASN A 106 -6.53 -4.03 13.77
N ASN A 107 -6.62 -5.18 13.10
CA ASN A 107 -6.94 -6.46 13.72
C ASN A 107 -5.69 -7.33 13.88
N ASP A 108 -5.02 -7.74 12.79
CA ASP A 108 -3.89 -8.67 12.87
C ASP A 108 -2.65 -8.03 13.54
N MET A 109 -2.43 -6.71 13.37
CA MET A 109 -1.30 -6.04 14.02
C MET A 109 -1.66 -5.53 15.42
N ALA A 110 -2.70 -4.67 15.51
CA ALA A 110 -2.99 -3.89 16.71
C ALA A 110 -4.23 -4.36 17.49
N GLY A 111 -4.90 -5.43 17.03
CA GLY A 111 -6.08 -6.00 17.67
C GLY A 111 -5.81 -6.55 19.07
N ASP A 112 -6.89 -6.93 19.76
CA ASP A 112 -6.83 -7.49 21.11
C ASP A 112 -6.95 -9.02 21.12
N ASP A 113 -7.13 -9.66 19.96
CA ASP A 113 -7.15 -11.11 19.83
C ASP A 113 -5.76 -11.71 20.15
N ASP A 114 -5.72 -12.92 20.69
CA ASP A 114 -4.48 -13.56 21.17
C ASP A 114 -3.45 -13.77 20.05
N ASP A 115 -3.88 -13.87 18.79
CA ASP A 115 -3.08 -14.05 17.58
C ASP A 115 -2.69 -12.73 16.89
N SER A 116 -3.12 -11.58 17.43
CA SER A 116 -2.62 -10.30 16.94
C SER A 116 -1.13 -10.11 17.29
N TRP A 117 -0.41 -9.42 16.43
CA TRP A 117 1.03 -9.15 16.69
C TRP A 117 1.25 -8.45 18.02
N LYS A 118 0.45 -7.42 18.35
CA LYS A 118 0.51 -6.74 19.64
C LYS A 118 0.38 -7.72 20.82
N SER A 119 -0.58 -8.63 20.76
CA SER A 119 -0.81 -9.64 21.79
C SER A 119 0.33 -10.65 21.87
N MET A 120 0.80 -11.17 20.74
CA MET A 120 1.92 -12.12 20.68
C MET A 120 3.22 -11.50 21.20
N PHE A 121 3.55 -10.26 20.82
CA PHE A 121 4.70 -9.53 21.33
C PHE A 121 4.62 -9.34 22.86
N ASN A 122 3.47 -8.92 23.39
CA ASN A 122 3.26 -8.79 24.82
C ASN A 122 3.33 -10.15 25.55
N ALA A 123 2.71 -11.20 24.99
CA ALA A 123 2.72 -12.54 25.57
C ALA A 123 4.10 -13.18 25.60
N SER A 124 5.02 -12.77 24.73
CA SER A 124 6.42 -13.23 24.74
C SER A 124 7.15 -12.90 26.03
N GLY A 125 6.70 -11.88 26.76
CA GLY A 125 7.34 -11.38 27.99
C GLY A 125 8.74 -10.79 27.79
N ALA A 126 9.16 -10.57 26.53
CA ALA A 126 10.49 -10.09 26.19
C ALA A 126 10.59 -8.56 26.14
N PHE A 127 9.47 -7.86 26.05
CA PHE A 127 9.44 -6.43 25.77
C PHE A 127 8.79 -5.66 26.92
N GLU A 128 9.37 -4.51 27.24
CA GLU A 128 8.87 -3.55 28.23
C GLU A 128 7.64 -2.79 27.72
N SER A 129 7.60 -2.50 26.41
CA SER A 129 6.48 -1.86 25.74
C SER A 129 6.33 -2.34 24.30
N VAL A 130 5.07 -2.38 23.84
CA VAL A 130 4.68 -2.67 22.46
C VAL A 130 3.66 -1.62 22.04
N ASP A 131 4.08 -0.71 21.19
CA ASP A 131 3.26 0.38 20.68
C ASP A 131 2.87 0.13 19.22
N CYS A 132 1.67 0.54 18.81
CA CYS A 132 1.17 0.38 17.45
C CYS A 132 0.90 1.73 16.80
N GLN A 133 1.45 1.94 15.61
CA GLN A 133 1.17 3.09 14.75
C GLN A 133 0.29 2.65 13.59
N ILE A 134 -1.00 3.01 13.61
CA ILE A 134 -1.94 2.66 12.53
C ILE A 134 -1.89 3.75 11.45
N ALA A 135 -0.84 3.70 10.62
CA ALA A 135 -0.61 4.68 9.57
C ALA A 135 -0.03 4.00 8.34
N GLY A 136 -0.77 4.08 7.22
CA GLY A 136 -0.37 3.48 5.95
C GLY A 136 0.70 4.28 5.21
N LEU A 137 1.40 3.61 4.29
CA LEU A 137 2.43 4.22 3.44
C LEU A 137 1.87 5.33 2.54
N GLY A 138 0.60 5.21 2.13
CA GLY A 138 -0.08 6.19 1.26
C GLY A 138 -0.24 7.58 1.89
N GLY A 139 -0.10 7.72 3.21
CA GLY A 139 -0.09 9.00 3.91
C GLY A 139 1.27 9.73 3.88
N ILE A 140 2.32 9.10 3.36
CA ILE A 140 3.69 9.65 3.35
C ILE A 140 3.96 10.32 2.00
N GLU A 141 4.20 11.63 1.99
CA GLU A 141 4.38 12.44 0.78
C GLU A 141 5.47 11.90 -0.14
N ALA A 142 6.62 11.50 0.39
CA ALA A 142 7.72 10.94 -0.40
C ALA A 142 7.32 9.64 -1.13
N ILE A 143 6.39 8.86 -0.57
CA ILE A 143 5.86 7.65 -1.21
C ILE A 143 4.80 8.01 -2.25
N GLN A 144 3.93 8.99 -1.98
CA GLN A 144 3.00 9.52 -2.98
C GLN A 144 3.77 10.03 -4.22
N GLN A 145 4.90 10.70 -4.02
CA GLN A 145 5.74 11.19 -5.10
C GLN A 145 6.27 10.07 -6.01
N ILE A 146 6.57 8.88 -5.49
CA ILE A 146 6.96 7.72 -6.32
C ILE A 146 5.85 7.37 -7.32
N TYR A 147 4.58 7.34 -6.89
CA TYR A 147 3.45 7.07 -7.78
C TYR A 147 3.29 8.15 -8.85
N VAL A 148 3.47 9.41 -8.46
CA VAL A 148 3.42 10.55 -9.41
C VAL A 148 4.52 10.42 -10.44
N ASP A 149 5.76 10.13 -10.02
CA ASP A 149 6.92 10.02 -10.92
C ASP A 149 6.77 8.83 -11.88
N HIS A 150 6.30 7.67 -11.40
CA HIS A 150 6.03 6.51 -12.25
C HIS A 150 4.90 6.78 -13.24
N THR A 151 3.83 7.44 -12.80
CA THR A 151 2.73 7.83 -13.69
C THR A 151 3.23 8.77 -14.78
N LYS A 152 4.02 9.78 -14.41
CA LYS A 152 4.61 10.71 -15.37
C LYS A 152 5.53 10.00 -16.37
N ALA A 153 6.40 9.11 -15.89
CA ALA A 153 7.28 8.33 -16.77
C ALA A 153 6.49 7.45 -17.74
N ALA A 154 5.44 6.78 -17.27
CA ALA A 154 4.57 5.99 -18.12
C ALA A 154 3.84 6.84 -19.19
N MET A 155 3.40 8.04 -18.81
CA MET A 155 2.80 8.99 -19.75
C MET A 155 3.80 9.46 -20.81
N GLU A 156 5.05 9.70 -20.42
CA GLU A 156 6.14 10.08 -21.34
C GLU A 156 6.48 8.94 -22.31
N GLU A 157 6.51 7.67 -21.83
CA GLU A 157 6.72 6.49 -22.68
C GLU A 157 5.60 6.26 -23.70
N LEU A 158 4.36 6.56 -23.32
CA LEU A 158 3.23 6.50 -24.24
C LEU A 158 3.35 7.56 -25.37
N GLY A 159 4.22 8.56 -25.17
CA GLY A 159 4.44 9.66 -26.10
C GLY A 159 3.23 10.59 -26.18
N ASP A 160 3.32 11.62 -27.04
CA ASP A 160 2.21 12.53 -27.33
C ASP A 160 0.96 11.83 -27.94
N THR A 161 1.07 10.54 -28.23
CA THR A 161 -0.06 9.67 -28.58
C THR A 161 -0.85 9.21 -27.36
N ALA A 162 -0.39 9.44 -26.13
CA ALA A 162 -1.22 9.53 -24.94
C ALA A 162 -1.89 10.92 -24.78
N VAL A 163 -1.92 11.75 -25.76
CA VAL A 163 -3.19 12.35 -26.02
C VAL A 163 -4.14 11.16 -25.89
N LEU A 164 -4.99 11.08 -24.88
CA LEU A 164 -6.34 10.61 -25.09
C LEU A 164 -6.59 10.91 -26.56
N SER A 165 -6.43 9.89 -27.45
CA SER A 165 -7.06 10.07 -28.71
C SER A 165 -8.44 10.45 -28.21
N THR A 166 -8.66 11.73 -28.14
CA THR A 166 -9.90 12.21 -28.64
C THR A 166 -9.90 11.43 -29.91
N VAL A 167 -10.44 10.18 -29.83
CA VAL A 167 -11.02 9.63 -31.00
C VAL A 167 -11.80 10.85 -31.45
N SER A 168 -11.21 11.63 -32.34
CA SER A 168 -11.97 12.39 -33.23
C SER A 168 -12.68 11.28 -34.01
N VAL A 169 -13.65 10.68 -33.36
CA VAL A 169 -14.88 10.41 -33.99
C VAL A 169 -15.08 11.74 -34.66
N ASP A 170 -14.84 11.82 -35.98
CA ASP A 170 -15.48 12.89 -36.78
C ASP A 170 -16.83 13.01 -36.10
N ALA A 171 -16.93 14.03 -35.24
CA ALA A 171 -18.08 14.18 -34.40
C ALA A 171 -19.17 14.52 -35.42
N THR A 172 -19.78 13.50 -35.95
CA THR A 172 -21.13 13.60 -36.40
C THR A 172 -21.79 14.16 -35.17
N GLU A 173 -22.01 15.50 -35.24
CA GLU A 173 -22.52 16.28 -34.12
C GLU A 173 -23.71 15.51 -33.57
N LEU A 174 -23.45 14.77 -32.48
CA LEU A 174 -24.52 14.12 -31.76
C LEU A 174 -25.34 15.25 -31.18
N ALA A 175 -26.58 15.36 -31.63
CA ALA A 175 -27.52 16.34 -31.09
C ALA A 175 -27.67 16.09 -29.57
N ASP A 176 -28.07 17.10 -28.87
CA ASP A 176 -28.41 16.96 -27.45
C ASP A 176 -29.42 15.81 -27.28
N GLY A 177 -29.11 14.89 -26.40
CA GLY A 177 -29.92 13.69 -26.19
C GLY A 177 -29.25 12.64 -25.33
N THR A 178 -29.97 11.53 -25.14
CA THR A 178 -29.50 10.36 -24.43
C THR A 178 -29.36 9.19 -25.38
N TYR A 179 -28.21 8.56 -25.40
CA TYR A 179 -27.82 7.50 -26.32
C TYR A 179 -27.42 6.26 -25.55
N SER A 180 -27.57 5.10 -26.14
CA SER A 180 -27.00 3.85 -25.66
C SER A 180 -25.64 3.64 -26.31
N ALA A 181 -24.58 3.67 -25.53
CA ALA A 181 -23.22 3.49 -25.98
C ALA A 181 -22.66 2.13 -25.55
N LYS A 182 -22.02 1.39 -26.46
CA LYS A 182 -21.31 0.17 -26.10
C LYS A 182 -19.95 0.55 -25.53
N PHE A 183 -19.63 0.00 -24.37
CA PHE A 183 -18.37 0.23 -23.69
C PHE A 183 -17.58 -1.09 -23.63
N ASN A 184 -16.40 -1.11 -24.22
CA ASN A 184 -15.48 -2.25 -24.13
C ASN A 184 -14.30 -1.86 -23.26
N THR A 185 -13.94 -2.74 -22.34
CA THR A 185 -12.73 -2.63 -21.52
C THR A 185 -11.91 -3.91 -21.68
N ASP A 186 -10.61 -3.78 -21.76
CA ASP A 186 -9.65 -4.87 -21.77
C ASP A 186 -9.20 -5.26 -20.35
N SER A 187 -9.68 -4.54 -19.35
CA SER A 187 -9.37 -4.80 -17.94
C SER A 187 -10.32 -5.83 -17.33
N SER A 188 -9.77 -6.91 -16.80
CA SER A 188 -10.55 -7.91 -16.04
C SER A 188 -11.08 -7.36 -14.70
N MET A 189 -10.54 -6.24 -14.22
CA MET A 189 -10.99 -5.59 -12.98
C MET A 189 -12.22 -4.71 -13.16
N PHE A 190 -12.46 -4.23 -14.38
CA PHE A 190 -13.57 -3.32 -14.71
C PHE A 190 -14.52 -3.96 -15.71
N ALA A 191 -15.17 -5.06 -15.30
CA ALA A 191 -16.21 -5.66 -16.15
C ALA A 191 -17.47 -4.80 -16.11
N VAL A 192 -17.87 -4.31 -17.27
CA VAL A 192 -19.17 -3.63 -17.44
C VAL A 192 -20.30 -4.64 -17.23
N ASN A 193 -21.38 -4.23 -16.58
CA ASN A 193 -22.47 -5.11 -16.21
C ASN A 193 -23.08 -5.80 -17.46
N GLU A 194 -22.95 -7.11 -17.53
CA GLU A 194 -23.47 -7.95 -18.61
C GLU A 194 -25.00 -7.85 -18.78
N ALA A 195 -25.73 -7.54 -17.69
CA ALA A 195 -27.18 -7.35 -17.73
C ALA A 195 -27.61 -6.22 -18.68
N ASN A 196 -26.69 -5.29 -19.00
CA ASN A 196 -26.91 -4.20 -19.93
C ASN A 196 -26.14 -4.42 -21.27
N ASP A 197 -25.79 -5.64 -21.62
CA ASP A 197 -25.01 -5.98 -22.81
C ASP A 197 -23.69 -5.16 -22.94
N GLY A 198 -23.08 -4.80 -21.83
CA GLY A 198 -21.89 -3.94 -21.81
C GLY A 198 -22.16 -2.51 -22.30
N ARG A 199 -23.39 -2.02 -22.17
CA ARG A 199 -23.78 -0.68 -22.62
C ARG A 199 -23.93 0.26 -21.44
N GLY A 200 -23.48 1.49 -21.64
CA GLY A 200 -23.70 2.64 -20.78
C GLY A 200 -24.68 3.63 -21.41
N VAL A 201 -25.10 4.60 -20.60
CA VAL A 201 -25.93 5.72 -21.03
C VAL A 201 -25.03 6.92 -21.33
N LEU A 202 -24.96 7.32 -22.60
CA LEU A 202 -24.25 8.53 -23.03
C LEU A 202 -25.24 9.69 -23.10
N THR A 203 -25.01 10.73 -22.32
CA THR A 203 -25.78 11.98 -22.38
C THR A 203 -24.96 13.05 -23.09
N VAL A 204 -25.53 13.64 -24.12
CA VAL A 204 -24.98 14.81 -24.81
C VAL A 204 -25.84 16.01 -24.46
N LYS A 205 -25.20 17.07 -23.98
CA LYS A 205 -25.86 18.34 -23.65
C LYS A 205 -24.90 19.51 -23.88
N ASP A 206 -25.32 20.45 -24.68
CA ASP A 206 -24.55 21.66 -25.01
C ASP A 206 -23.12 21.32 -25.50
N GLY A 207 -22.99 20.28 -26.36
CA GLY A 207 -21.70 19.80 -26.86
C GLY A 207 -20.83 19.07 -25.86
N LYS A 208 -21.29 18.83 -24.64
CA LYS A 208 -20.61 18.05 -23.61
C LYS A 208 -21.17 16.63 -23.56
N MET A 209 -20.28 15.67 -23.44
CA MET A 209 -20.64 14.25 -23.35
C MET A 209 -20.35 13.72 -21.95
N THR A 210 -21.32 13.03 -21.38
CA THR A 210 -21.17 12.30 -20.09
C THR A 210 -21.65 10.88 -20.29
N ILE A 211 -20.83 9.90 -19.93
CA ILE A 211 -21.22 8.50 -19.98
C ILE A 211 -21.46 7.99 -18.55
N HIS A 212 -22.60 7.33 -18.36
CA HIS A 212 -22.91 6.58 -17.15
C HIS A 212 -22.80 5.09 -17.46
N ILE A 213 -21.90 4.40 -16.78
CA ILE A 213 -21.71 2.95 -16.91
C ILE A 213 -22.04 2.27 -15.58
N SER A 214 -22.63 1.09 -15.65
CA SER A 214 -22.86 0.25 -14.50
C SER A 214 -21.81 -0.85 -14.45
N LEU A 215 -21.12 -0.98 -13.33
CA LEU A 215 -20.12 -2.01 -13.11
C LEU A 215 -20.74 -3.23 -12.45
N ALA A 216 -20.20 -4.41 -12.73
CA ALA A 216 -20.70 -5.66 -12.13
C ALA A 216 -20.34 -5.77 -10.63
N SER A 217 -19.33 -5.03 -10.17
CA SER A 217 -18.91 -5.06 -8.77
C SER A 217 -19.80 -4.21 -7.87
N GLN A 218 -20.34 -4.81 -6.82
CA GLN A 218 -21.10 -4.10 -5.79
C GLN A 218 -20.20 -3.40 -4.73
N LYS A 219 -18.88 -3.53 -4.87
CA LYS A 219 -17.90 -2.99 -3.91
C LYS A 219 -17.31 -1.64 -4.34
N ILE A 220 -17.66 -1.15 -5.53
CA ILE A 220 -17.20 0.15 -6.04
C ILE A 220 -18.39 1.09 -6.02
N GLU A 221 -18.43 2.02 -5.07
CA GLU A 221 -19.52 2.98 -4.92
C GLU A 221 -19.33 4.26 -5.71
N ASN A 222 -18.07 4.63 -6.02
CA ASN A 222 -17.74 5.82 -6.81
C ASN A 222 -16.43 5.59 -7.58
N LEU A 223 -16.39 6.05 -8.81
CA LEU A 223 -15.21 6.19 -9.66
C LEU A 223 -14.94 7.66 -9.93
#